data_160b801c4547047445296321da421d9a
#
_entry.id   160b801c4547047445296321da421d9a
#
_cell.length_a   1.000
_cell.length_b   1.000
_cell.length_c   1.000
_cell.angle_alpha   90.00
_cell.angle_beta   90.00
_cell.angle_gamma   90.00
#
_symmetry.space_group_name_H-M   'P 1'
#
loop_
_entity.id
_entity.type
_entity.pdbx_description
1 polymer ?
#
loop_
_entity_poly.entity_id
_entity_poly.type
_entity_poly.pdbx_seq_one_letter_code
_entity_poly.pdbx_strand_id
1 'polypeptide(L)'
;MKKFIWIHILGMVWVSAQSSFEPLLDATALLNSLSPEQKEAISFALDDPAKTRWHYLPHSSFAREGVPLSEMSPEQEEKTYALLEAYLSESGYDQMQQIIDLENYLAVAENDPVKRDATKYYVAFYGTPHRDSLWAWSFEGHHISLNFTVSQDGIAFAPAFWGANPGIVPDGPNKGKVVLKNDHNWGLELVNSLSPKQLVKTLVSSQTYGEILTSNQAAVEFIVDNGIAYSQLNLSQKQQLKKIIDLHLERMEKPV
;
A
#
# COMPACT_ATOMS: atom_id res chain seq x y z
N MET A 1 1.01 54.99 -44.79
CA MET A 1 0.50 54.51 -43.49
C MET A 1 0.16 53.03 -43.66
N LYS A 2 1.02 52.11 -43.18
CA LYS A 2 0.81 50.65 -43.24
C LYS A 2 0.26 50.21 -41.88
N LYS A 3 -0.97 49.69 -41.86
CA LYS A 3 -1.58 49.09 -40.66
C LYS A 3 -1.11 47.67 -40.49
N PHE A 4 -0.38 47.36 -39.43
CA PHE A 4 -0.06 46.00 -39.00
C PHE A 4 -1.25 45.43 -38.22
N ILE A 5 -1.82 44.33 -38.73
CA ILE A 5 -2.84 43.54 -38.00
C ILE A 5 -2.07 42.47 -37.23
N TRP A 6 -2.17 42.53 -35.86
CA TRP A 6 -1.72 41.49 -34.96
C TRP A 6 -2.80 40.42 -34.85
N ILE A 7 -2.54 39.24 -35.39
CA ILE A 7 -3.39 38.07 -35.18
C ILE A 7 -2.89 37.42 -33.88
N HIS A 8 -3.71 37.49 -32.82
CA HIS A 8 -3.50 36.72 -31.59
C HIS A 8 -4.02 35.31 -31.81
N ILE A 9 -3.11 34.35 -31.99
CA ILE A 9 -3.44 32.94 -31.98
C ILE A 9 -3.55 32.55 -30.47
N LEU A 10 -4.78 32.44 -29.96
CA LEU A 10 -5.04 31.77 -28.70
C LEU A 10 -4.82 30.27 -28.92
N GLY A 11 -3.65 29.79 -28.54
CA GLY A 11 -3.41 28.36 -28.40
C GLY A 11 -4.25 27.83 -27.23
N MET A 12 -5.35 27.13 -27.51
CA MET A 12 -6.02 26.29 -26.53
C MET A 12 -5.07 25.14 -26.20
N VAL A 13 -4.47 25.20 -25.03
CA VAL A 13 -3.81 24.02 -24.44
C VAL A 13 -4.92 23.10 -23.97
N TRP A 14 -5.18 22.06 -24.71
CA TRP A 14 -5.96 20.93 -24.24
C TRP A 14 -5.11 20.19 -23.21
N VAL A 15 -5.31 20.47 -21.93
CA VAL A 15 -4.86 19.55 -20.87
C VAL A 15 -5.84 18.38 -20.93
N SER A 16 -5.40 17.29 -21.51
CA SER A 16 -6.19 16.06 -21.55
C SER A 16 -6.30 15.52 -20.12
N ALA A 17 -7.52 15.40 -19.63
CA ALA A 17 -7.86 14.64 -18.43
C ALA A 17 -7.68 13.13 -18.76
N GLN A 18 -6.44 12.67 -18.87
CA GLN A 18 -6.11 11.31 -19.31
C GLN A 18 -5.79 10.34 -18.17
N SER A 19 -5.62 10.83 -16.93
CA SER A 19 -5.04 10.04 -15.85
C SER A 19 -6.02 9.26 -14.96
N SER A 20 -7.33 9.56 -14.98
CA SER A 20 -8.30 8.83 -14.14
C SER A 20 -8.83 7.53 -14.75
N PHE A 21 -8.39 7.16 -15.96
CA PHE A 21 -8.86 5.97 -16.69
C PHE A 21 -7.87 4.81 -16.72
N GLU A 22 -6.57 5.05 -16.55
CA GLU A 22 -5.54 4.01 -16.63
C GLU A 22 -5.77 2.89 -15.60
N PRO A 23 -6.02 3.16 -14.31
CA PRO A 23 -6.26 2.10 -13.32
C PRO A 23 -7.43 1.18 -13.63
N LEU A 24 -8.48 1.70 -14.26
CA LEU A 24 -9.62 0.88 -14.69
C LEU A 24 -9.27 0.01 -15.91
N LEU A 25 -8.46 0.53 -16.83
CA LEU A 25 -8.02 -0.22 -18.00
C LEU A 25 -7.14 -1.39 -17.58
N ASP A 26 -6.24 -1.21 -16.62
CA ASP A 26 -5.35 -2.25 -16.11
C ASP A 26 -6.12 -3.33 -15.36
N ALA A 27 -7.09 -2.96 -14.51
CA ALA A 27 -7.98 -3.92 -13.85
C ALA A 27 -8.76 -4.77 -14.87
N THR A 28 -9.28 -4.13 -15.91
CA THR A 28 -10.02 -4.81 -16.99
C THR A 28 -9.09 -5.69 -17.82
N ALA A 29 -7.88 -5.24 -18.12
CA ALA A 29 -6.88 -5.99 -18.87
C ALA A 29 -6.45 -7.26 -18.12
N LEU A 30 -6.23 -7.17 -16.80
CA LEU A 30 -5.95 -8.33 -15.96
C LEU A 30 -7.12 -9.31 -15.99
N LEU A 31 -8.33 -8.87 -15.65
CA LEU A 31 -9.51 -9.74 -15.62
C LEU A 31 -9.78 -10.43 -16.97
N ASN A 32 -9.55 -9.75 -18.10
CA ASN A 32 -9.74 -10.33 -19.42
C ASN A 32 -8.70 -11.40 -19.78
N SER A 33 -7.53 -11.37 -19.18
CA SER A 33 -6.45 -12.34 -19.42
C SER A 33 -6.63 -13.66 -18.63
N LEU A 34 -7.52 -13.66 -17.62
CA LEU A 34 -7.72 -14.81 -16.74
C LEU A 34 -8.53 -15.93 -17.39
N SER A 35 -8.26 -17.19 -17.01
CA SER A 35 -9.11 -18.33 -17.34
C SER A 35 -10.47 -18.22 -16.67
N PRO A 36 -11.49 -18.98 -17.11
CA PRO A 36 -12.80 -19.01 -16.43
C PRO A 36 -12.69 -19.34 -14.94
N GLU A 37 -11.84 -20.31 -14.59
CA GLU A 37 -11.62 -20.79 -13.22
C GLU A 37 -10.94 -19.70 -12.38
N GLN A 38 -9.91 -19.01 -12.92
CA GLN A 38 -9.27 -17.87 -12.26
C GLN A 38 -10.25 -16.71 -12.07
N LYS A 39 -11.12 -16.43 -13.07
CA LYS A 39 -12.15 -15.38 -12.95
C LYS A 39 -13.15 -15.67 -11.84
N GLU A 40 -13.54 -16.90 -11.66
CA GLU A 40 -14.42 -17.33 -10.56
C GLU A 40 -13.70 -17.17 -9.20
N ALA A 41 -12.44 -17.57 -9.11
CA ALA A 41 -11.64 -17.52 -7.89
C ALA A 41 -11.25 -16.10 -7.45
N ILE A 42 -11.13 -15.14 -8.39
CA ILE A 42 -10.66 -13.77 -8.12
C ILE A 42 -11.81 -12.79 -7.88
N SER A 43 -13.06 -13.13 -8.25
CA SER A 43 -14.18 -12.18 -8.31
C SER A 43 -15.23 -12.47 -7.24
N PHE A 44 -15.53 -11.48 -6.43
CA PHE A 44 -16.46 -11.54 -5.30
C PHE A 44 -17.54 -10.46 -5.44
N ALA A 45 -18.66 -10.62 -4.73
CA ALA A 45 -19.63 -9.54 -4.57
C ALA A 45 -19.00 -8.37 -3.81
N LEU A 46 -19.46 -7.14 -4.07
CA LEU A 46 -18.90 -5.94 -3.41
C LEU A 46 -19.05 -5.98 -1.88
N ASP A 47 -20.11 -6.59 -1.39
CA ASP A 47 -20.45 -6.76 0.02
C ASP A 47 -20.00 -8.12 0.60
N ASP A 48 -19.17 -8.87 -0.12
CA ASP A 48 -18.63 -10.13 0.35
C ASP A 48 -17.79 -9.89 1.62
N PRO A 49 -17.98 -10.68 2.69
CA PRO A 49 -17.20 -10.57 3.93
C PRO A 49 -15.68 -10.71 3.74
N ALA A 50 -15.23 -11.41 2.71
CA ALA A 50 -13.81 -11.54 2.35
C ALA A 50 -13.13 -10.20 2.14
N LYS A 51 -13.86 -9.17 1.64
CA LYS A 51 -13.35 -7.81 1.43
C LYS A 51 -12.75 -7.17 2.67
N THR A 52 -13.24 -7.51 3.85
CA THR A 52 -12.77 -6.94 5.12
C THR A 52 -11.89 -7.90 5.92
N ARG A 53 -11.66 -9.09 5.39
CA ARG A 53 -10.86 -10.15 6.00
C ARG A 53 -9.43 -10.10 5.45
N TRP A 54 -8.58 -9.29 6.02
CA TRP A 54 -7.20 -9.10 5.62
C TRP A 54 -6.21 -9.53 6.71
N HIS A 55 -4.97 -9.83 6.35
CA HIS A 55 -3.91 -10.11 7.31
C HIS A 55 -2.51 -9.91 6.70
N TYR A 56 -1.52 -9.71 7.58
CA TYR A 56 -0.09 -9.57 7.23
C TYR A 56 0.75 -10.82 7.51
N LEU A 57 0.16 -11.91 8.00
CA LEU A 57 0.85 -13.17 8.27
C LEU A 57 1.22 -13.92 6.97
N PRO A 58 2.22 -14.84 7.01
CA PRO A 58 2.51 -15.74 5.88
C PRO A 58 1.28 -16.53 5.45
N HIS A 59 1.24 -16.93 4.17
CA HIS A 59 0.12 -17.68 3.60
C HIS A 59 -0.19 -19.00 4.34
N SER A 60 0.82 -19.64 4.92
CA SER A 60 0.66 -20.87 5.73
C SER A 60 -0.09 -20.64 7.06
N SER A 61 -0.16 -19.39 7.53
CA SER A 61 -0.81 -19.01 8.80
C SER A 61 -2.16 -18.32 8.60
N PHE A 62 -2.45 -17.85 7.38
CA PHE A 62 -3.69 -17.18 7.05
C PHE A 62 -4.06 -17.47 5.59
N ALA A 63 -5.19 -18.14 5.39
CA ALA A 63 -5.73 -18.39 4.05
C ALA A 63 -6.33 -17.11 3.48
N ARG A 64 -5.93 -16.76 2.24
CA ARG A 64 -6.41 -15.60 1.51
C ARG A 64 -7.33 -16.02 0.38
N GLU A 65 -8.25 -15.14 0.06
CA GLU A 65 -9.10 -15.26 -1.12
C GLU A 65 -8.40 -14.71 -2.37
N GLY A 66 -8.92 -15.05 -3.55
CA GLY A 66 -8.38 -14.59 -4.82
C GLY A 66 -7.34 -15.53 -5.43
N VAL A 67 -6.60 -15.03 -6.41
CA VAL A 67 -5.62 -15.79 -7.18
C VAL A 67 -4.21 -15.35 -6.80
N PRO A 68 -3.34 -16.27 -6.35
CA PRO A 68 -1.95 -15.95 -6.06
C PRO A 68 -1.12 -15.81 -7.34
N LEU A 69 -0.04 -15.03 -7.30
CA LEU A 69 0.90 -14.89 -8.42
C LEU A 69 1.42 -16.24 -8.92
N SER A 70 1.63 -17.21 -8.01
CA SER A 70 2.07 -18.58 -8.37
C SER A 70 1.12 -19.35 -9.29
N GLU A 71 -0.12 -18.91 -9.42
CA GLU A 71 -1.15 -19.50 -10.29
C GLU A 71 -1.43 -18.65 -11.53
N MET A 72 -0.64 -17.59 -11.73
CA MET A 72 -0.72 -16.70 -12.88
C MET A 72 0.32 -17.06 -13.94
N SER A 73 0.00 -16.85 -15.21
CA SER A 73 0.99 -16.87 -16.28
C SER A 73 1.88 -15.61 -16.20
N PRO A 74 3.08 -15.61 -16.83
CA PRO A 74 3.93 -14.42 -16.86
C PRO A 74 3.21 -13.16 -17.39
N GLU A 75 2.32 -13.31 -18.38
CA GLU A 75 1.51 -12.20 -18.90
C GLU A 75 0.50 -11.68 -17.86
N GLN A 76 -0.09 -12.57 -17.06
CA GLN A 76 -1.02 -12.20 -15.99
C GLN A 76 -0.31 -11.52 -14.82
N GLU A 77 0.90 -11.99 -14.47
CA GLU A 77 1.75 -11.33 -13.48
C GLU A 77 2.13 -9.92 -13.93
N GLU A 78 2.56 -9.74 -15.20
CA GLU A 78 2.88 -8.43 -15.76
C GLU A 78 1.69 -7.47 -15.65
N LYS A 79 0.47 -7.92 -15.99
CA LYS A 79 -0.76 -7.14 -15.84
C LYS A 79 -1.09 -6.82 -14.37
N THR A 80 -0.80 -7.74 -13.47
CA THR A 80 -0.98 -7.51 -12.02
C THR A 80 -0.03 -6.41 -11.54
N TYR A 81 1.23 -6.46 -11.96
CA TYR A 81 2.19 -5.42 -11.59
C TYR A 81 1.88 -4.07 -12.25
N ALA A 82 1.43 -4.05 -13.51
CA ALA A 82 0.94 -2.82 -14.15
C ALA A 82 -0.24 -2.19 -13.38
N LEU A 83 -1.18 -3.02 -12.93
CA LEU A 83 -2.28 -2.56 -12.08
C LEU A 83 -1.77 -1.95 -10.76
N LEU A 84 -0.77 -2.56 -10.12
CA LEU A 84 -0.16 -2.02 -8.90
C LEU A 84 0.57 -0.69 -9.16
N GLU A 85 1.29 -0.57 -10.26
CA GLU A 85 1.96 0.67 -10.68
C GLU A 85 0.96 1.81 -10.92
N ALA A 86 -0.24 1.52 -11.44
CA ALA A 86 -1.27 2.51 -11.66
C ALA A 86 -1.91 3.06 -10.36
N TYR A 87 -1.76 2.33 -9.24
CA TYR A 87 -2.33 2.73 -7.95
C TYR A 87 -1.28 3.21 -6.94
N LEU A 88 -0.05 2.78 -7.09
CA LEU A 88 1.05 3.14 -6.20
C LEU A 88 1.95 4.18 -6.85
N SER A 89 2.50 5.07 -6.04
CA SER A 89 3.60 5.91 -6.51
C SER A 89 4.83 5.05 -6.81
N GLU A 90 5.79 5.58 -7.58
CA GLU A 90 7.07 4.91 -7.83
C GLU A 90 7.72 4.43 -6.51
N SER A 91 7.75 5.28 -5.48
CA SER A 91 8.33 4.93 -4.18
C SER A 91 7.51 3.87 -3.42
N GLY A 92 6.19 3.90 -3.54
CA GLY A 92 5.30 2.88 -2.97
C GLY A 92 5.49 1.53 -3.65
N TYR A 93 5.50 1.53 -4.98
CA TYR A 93 5.74 0.32 -5.77
C TYR A 93 7.11 -0.31 -5.47
N ASP A 94 8.19 0.49 -5.50
CA ASP A 94 9.52 0.03 -5.15
C ASP A 94 9.60 -0.56 -3.73
N GLN A 95 8.94 0.08 -2.77
CA GLN A 95 8.90 -0.41 -1.39
C GLN A 95 8.14 -1.73 -1.28
N MET A 96 7.01 -1.87 -1.97
CA MET A 96 6.26 -3.14 -2.05
C MET A 96 7.15 -4.26 -2.61
N GLN A 97 7.82 -4.04 -3.74
CA GLN A 97 8.72 -5.02 -4.33
C GLN A 97 9.85 -5.42 -3.36
N GLN A 98 10.42 -4.45 -2.65
CA GLN A 98 11.46 -4.73 -1.67
C GLN A 98 10.96 -5.54 -0.47
N ILE A 99 9.69 -5.38 -0.07
CA ILE A 99 9.08 -6.21 0.98
C ILE A 99 8.87 -7.64 0.47
N ILE A 100 8.38 -7.81 -0.76
CA ILE A 100 8.24 -9.13 -1.41
C ILE A 100 9.60 -9.83 -1.51
N ASP A 101 10.67 -9.10 -1.88
CA ASP A 101 12.03 -9.64 -1.97
C ASP A 101 12.56 -10.17 -0.63
N LEU A 102 12.07 -9.67 0.52
CA LEU A 102 12.47 -10.21 1.82
C LEU A 102 12.00 -11.66 2.02
N GLU A 103 10.96 -12.12 1.32
CA GLU A 103 10.56 -13.54 1.37
C GLU A 103 11.67 -14.45 0.81
N ASN A 104 12.36 -14.04 -0.25
CA ASN A 104 13.49 -14.78 -0.80
C ASN A 104 14.65 -14.89 0.20
N TYR A 105 14.92 -13.80 0.95
CA TYR A 105 15.90 -13.83 2.03
C TYR A 105 15.45 -14.79 3.15
N LEU A 106 14.21 -14.69 3.60
CA LEU A 106 13.67 -15.50 4.67
C LEU A 106 13.60 -17.00 4.30
N ALA A 107 13.28 -17.31 3.04
CA ALA A 107 13.27 -18.70 2.55
C ALA A 107 14.62 -19.38 2.76
N VAL A 108 15.72 -18.67 2.54
CA VAL A 108 17.08 -19.16 2.77
C VAL A 108 17.41 -19.16 4.26
N ALA A 109 17.16 -18.06 4.96
CA ALA A 109 17.53 -17.87 6.37
C ALA A 109 16.80 -18.83 7.31
N GLU A 110 15.53 -19.13 7.04
CA GLU A 110 14.70 -20.06 7.82
C GLU A 110 14.76 -21.50 7.26
N ASN A 111 15.38 -21.71 6.09
CA ASN A 111 15.37 -22.97 5.35
C ASN A 111 13.95 -23.53 5.13
N ASP A 112 13.02 -22.63 4.81
CA ASP A 112 11.60 -22.95 4.62
C ASP A 112 11.01 -22.19 3.41
N PRO A 113 11.32 -22.63 2.18
CA PRO A 113 10.83 -22.00 0.95
C PRO A 113 9.33 -22.23 0.72
N VAL A 114 8.70 -23.15 1.44
CA VAL A 114 7.25 -23.38 1.35
C VAL A 114 6.48 -22.30 2.12
N LYS A 115 6.94 -21.96 3.32
CA LYS A 115 6.38 -20.90 4.14
C LYS A 115 6.72 -19.51 3.61
N ARG A 116 7.93 -19.36 3.04
CA ARG A 116 8.51 -18.10 2.56
C ARG A 116 8.54 -18.09 1.03
N ASP A 117 7.38 -17.93 0.44
CA ASP A 117 7.19 -17.97 -1.00
C ASP A 117 6.77 -16.59 -1.53
N ALA A 118 7.69 -15.93 -2.23
CA ALA A 118 7.49 -14.61 -2.84
C ALA A 118 6.41 -14.58 -3.95
N THR A 119 5.86 -15.74 -4.33
CA THR A 119 4.75 -15.85 -5.30
C THR A 119 3.39 -16.04 -4.63
N LYS A 120 3.34 -16.09 -3.29
CA LYS A 120 2.09 -16.22 -2.51
C LYS A 120 1.53 -14.86 -2.10
N TYR A 121 1.40 -14.00 -3.09
CA TYR A 121 0.67 -12.73 -3.03
C TYR A 121 -0.59 -12.86 -3.89
N TYR A 122 -1.73 -12.52 -3.31
CA TYR A 122 -3.08 -12.81 -3.83
C TYR A 122 -3.75 -11.54 -4.33
N VAL A 123 -4.42 -11.63 -5.44
CA VAL A 123 -5.29 -10.58 -5.98
C VAL A 123 -6.74 -11.00 -5.85
N ALA A 124 -7.59 -10.10 -5.37
CA ALA A 124 -9.04 -10.30 -5.32
C ALA A 124 -9.76 -9.03 -5.76
N PHE A 125 -10.88 -9.19 -6.47
CA PHE A 125 -11.77 -8.10 -6.89
C PHE A 125 -13.14 -8.24 -6.23
N TYR A 126 -13.71 -7.13 -5.81
CA TYR A 126 -15.01 -7.05 -5.14
C TYR A 126 -15.91 -6.08 -5.91
N GLY A 127 -17.01 -6.60 -6.47
CA GLY A 127 -17.82 -5.91 -7.46
C GLY A 127 -17.17 -5.97 -8.85
N THR A 128 -17.76 -5.25 -9.81
CA THR A 128 -17.28 -5.25 -11.19
C THR A 128 -16.55 -3.93 -11.47
N PRO A 129 -15.27 -3.97 -11.89
CA PRO A 129 -14.57 -2.79 -12.34
C PRO A 129 -15.30 -2.08 -13.47
N HIS A 130 -15.83 -0.91 -13.21
CA HIS A 130 -16.53 -0.07 -14.17
C HIS A 130 -16.46 1.39 -13.71
N ARG A 131 -16.43 2.32 -14.67
CA ARG A 131 -16.31 3.75 -14.42
C ARG A 131 -17.38 4.30 -13.47
N ASP A 132 -18.62 3.83 -13.65
CA ASP A 132 -19.78 4.39 -12.97
C ASP A 132 -20.24 3.54 -11.78
N SER A 133 -19.44 2.57 -11.36
CA SER A 133 -19.76 1.69 -10.22
C SER A 133 -18.76 1.82 -9.08
N LEU A 134 -19.22 1.50 -7.89
CA LEU A 134 -18.34 1.26 -6.75
C LEU A 134 -17.81 -0.18 -6.87
N TRP A 135 -16.50 -0.33 -6.81
CA TRP A 135 -15.82 -1.62 -6.79
C TRP A 135 -14.56 -1.54 -5.93
N ALA A 136 -13.99 -2.67 -5.60
CA ALA A 136 -12.78 -2.71 -4.80
C ALA A 136 -11.87 -3.84 -5.28
N TRP A 137 -10.60 -3.79 -4.88
CA TRP A 137 -9.65 -4.86 -5.08
C TRP A 137 -8.58 -4.86 -3.99
N SER A 138 -7.95 -6.00 -3.81
CA SER A 138 -6.85 -6.14 -2.86
C SER A 138 -5.65 -6.84 -3.47
N PHE A 139 -4.45 -6.52 -2.93
CA PHE A 139 -3.22 -7.26 -3.15
C PHE A 139 -2.62 -7.60 -1.79
N GLU A 140 -2.57 -8.87 -1.45
CA GLU A 140 -2.23 -9.33 -0.11
C GLU A 140 -1.25 -10.48 -0.09
N GLY A 141 -0.29 -10.42 0.82
CA GLY A 141 0.64 -11.48 1.13
C GLY A 141 1.30 -11.28 2.50
N HIS A 142 2.43 -11.93 2.71
CA HIS A 142 3.20 -11.72 3.93
C HIS A 142 3.74 -10.29 3.96
N HIS A 143 3.44 -9.57 5.04
CA HIS A 143 3.84 -8.18 5.31
C HIS A 143 3.34 -7.12 4.30
N ILE A 144 2.44 -7.49 3.39
CA ILE A 144 1.72 -6.57 2.51
C ILE A 144 0.22 -6.88 2.58
N SER A 145 -0.60 -5.84 2.79
CA SER A 145 -2.02 -5.86 2.53
C SER A 145 -2.45 -4.50 2.03
N LEU A 146 -2.78 -4.41 0.74
CA LEU A 146 -3.17 -3.19 0.05
C LEU A 146 -4.61 -3.35 -0.39
N ASN A 147 -5.49 -2.48 0.11
CA ASN A 147 -6.92 -2.55 -0.14
C ASN A 147 -7.39 -1.24 -0.76
N PHE A 148 -7.93 -1.32 -1.96
CA PHE A 148 -8.39 -0.19 -2.75
C PHE A 148 -9.90 -0.26 -2.94
N THR A 149 -10.58 0.85 -2.69
CA THR A 149 -12.00 1.02 -3.05
C THR A 149 -12.11 2.17 -4.04
N VAL A 150 -12.68 1.90 -5.20
CA VAL A 150 -12.73 2.80 -6.34
C VAL A 150 -14.16 3.24 -6.58
N SER A 151 -14.36 4.54 -6.71
CA SER A 151 -15.63 5.17 -7.05
C SER A 151 -15.44 6.29 -8.06
N GLN A 152 -16.52 6.91 -8.51
CA GLN A 152 -16.46 8.12 -9.36
C GLN A 152 -15.78 9.30 -8.66
N ASP A 153 -15.85 9.36 -7.32
CA ASP A 153 -15.31 10.46 -6.52
C ASP A 153 -13.82 10.31 -6.19
N GLY A 154 -13.24 9.13 -6.47
CA GLY A 154 -11.83 8.85 -6.21
C GLY A 154 -11.56 7.44 -5.69
N ILE A 155 -10.34 7.25 -5.19
CA ILE A 155 -9.83 5.98 -4.67
C ILE A 155 -9.60 6.12 -3.16
N ALA A 156 -10.21 5.23 -2.37
CA ALA A 156 -9.87 5.05 -0.97
C ALA A 156 -8.87 3.90 -0.84
N PHE A 157 -7.83 4.12 -0.02
CA PHE A 157 -6.74 3.19 0.22
C PHE A 157 -6.68 2.84 1.71
N ALA A 158 -7.53 1.92 2.13
CA ALA A 158 -7.61 1.48 3.52
C ALA A 158 -8.41 0.16 3.67
N PRO A 159 -7.96 -0.74 4.59
CA PRO A 159 -6.69 -0.68 5.31
C PRO A 159 -5.49 -0.87 4.39
N ALA A 160 -4.33 -0.30 4.78
CA ALA A 160 -3.08 -0.47 4.06
C ALA A 160 -1.99 -0.86 5.05
N PHE A 161 -1.36 -2.02 4.84
CA PHE A 161 -0.31 -2.55 5.70
C PHE A 161 0.99 -2.74 4.94
N TRP A 162 2.06 -2.24 5.52
CA TRP A 162 3.43 -2.34 5.03
C TRP A 162 4.32 -2.81 6.19
N GLY A 163 4.87 -4.01 6.09
CA GLY A 163 5.74 -4.60 7.09
C GLY A 163 7.08 -5.01 6.51
N ALA A 164 8.05 -5.27 7.37
CA ALA A 164 9.35 -5.81 6.96
C ALA A 164 9.89 -6.79 8.00
N ASN A 165 10.26 -7.97 7.55
CA ASN A 165 10.99 -8.96 8.32
C ASN A 165 12.11 -9.58 7.44
N PRO A 166 13.38 -9.44 7.84
CA PRO A 166 13.86 -8.70 9.01
C PRO A 166 13.75 -7.19 8.83
N GLY A 167 13.68 -6.44 9.92
CA GLY A 167 13.74 -4.98 9.89
C GLY A 167 15.06 -4.45 9.33
N ILE A 168 16.17 -5.17 9.61
CA ILE A 168 17.51 -4.96 9.01
C ILE A 168 18.00 -6.32 8.56
N VAL A 169 18.38 -6.47 7.29
CA VAL A 169 18.96 -7.72 6.77
C VAL A 169 20.31 -7.97 7.45
N PRO A 170 20.47 -9.05 8.23
CA PRO A 170 21.66 -9.22 9.09
C PRO A 170 22.90 -9.73 8.33
N ASP A 171 22.72 -10.42 7.19
CA ASP A 171 23.78 -11.07 6.43
C ASP A 171 23.45 -11.21 4.93
N GLY A 172 24.28 -11.96 4.21
CA GLY A 172 24.12 -12.21 2.77
C GLY A 172 24.41 -10.97 1.90
N PRO A 173 24.05 -11.04 0.60
CA PRO A 173 24.34 -9.98 -0.38
C PRO A 173 23.67 -8.63 -0.03
N ASN A 174 22.53 -8.69 0.65
CA ASN A 174 21.73 -7.52 1.02
C ASN A 174 21.96 -7.09 2.48
N LYS A 175 23.05 -7.51 3.13
CA LYS A 175 23.36 -7.15 4.51
C LYS A 175 23.28 -5.64 4.75
N GLY A 176 22.55 -5.25 5.77
CA GLY A 176 22.35 -3.85 6.16
C GLY A 176 21.18 -3.16 5.44
N LYS A 177 20.51 -3.83 4.48
CA LYS A 177 19.29 -3.30 3.84
C LYS A 177 18.19 -3.12 4.88
N VAL A 178 17.56 -1.94 4.87
CA VAL A 178 16.43 -1.56 5.74
C VAL A 178 15.30 -1.06 4.83
N VAL A 179 14.29 -1.87 4.59
CA VAL A 179 13.21 -1.55 3.64
C VAL A 179 12.34 -0.41 4.16
N LEU A 180 11.96 -0.42 5.44
CA LEU A 180 11.15 0.63 6.09
C LEU A 180 12.03 1.64 6.84
N LYS A 181 13.14 2.08 6.22
CA LYS A 181 14.15 2.94 6.85
C LYS A 181 13.57 4.27 7.32
N ASN A 182 12.77 4.91 6.50
CA ASN A 182 12.22 6.22 6.81
C ASN A 182 11.11 6.13 7.87
N ASP A 183 10.29 5.09 7.84
CA ASP A 183 9.28 4.81 8.86
C ASP A 183 9.92 4.73 10.25
N HIS A 184 11.00 3.96 10.34
CA HIS A 184 11.75 3.77 11.58
C HIS A 184 12.50 5.05 12.02
N ASN A 185 13.31 5.63 11.13
CA ASN A 185 14.20 6.72 11.48
C ASN A 185 13.45 8.01 11.83
N TRP A 186 12.44 8.38 11.03
CA TRP A 186 11.67 9.61 11.29
C TRP A 186 10.81 9.50 12.53
N GLY A 187 10.31 8.30 12.84
CA GLY A 187 9.66 8.03 14.13
C GLY A 187 10.61 8.26 15.32
N LEU A 188 11.82 7.70 15.24
CA LEU A 188 12.85 7.92 16.26
C LEU A 188 13.30 9.38 16.36
N GLU A 189 13.50 10.07 15.22
CA GLU A 189 13.85 11.49 15.20
C GLU A 189 12.79 12.33 15.92
N LEU A 190 11.50 12.08 15.65
CA LEU A 190 10.41 12.76 16.32
C LEU A 190 10.44 12.51 17.84
N VAL A 191 10.52 11.26 18.27
CA VAL A 191 10.54 10.90 19.69
C VAL A 191 11.74 11.51 20.40
N ASN A 192 12.93 11.45 19.80
CA ASN A 192 14.17 12.02 20.37
C ASN A 192 14.18 13.56 20.40
N SER A 193 13.32 14.22 19.62
CA SER A 193 13.16 15.68 19.64
C SER A 193 12.27 16.18 20.78
N LEU A 194 11.57 15.28 21.48
CA LEU A 194 10.63 15.63 22.54
C LEU A 194 11.37 16.05 23.82
N SER A 195 10.90 17.11 24.46
CA SER A 195 11.37 17.47 25.80
C SER A 195 10.97 16.40 26.81
N PRO A 196 11.64 16.30 27.98
CA PRO A 196 11.27 15.34 29.02
C PRO A 196 9.80 15.39 29.44
N LYS A 197 9.20 16.60 29.48
CA LYS A 197 7.79 16.79 29.80
C LYS A 197 6.85 16.25 28.70
N GLN A 198 7.25 16.40 27.43
CA GLN A 198 6.50 15.88 26.30
C GLN A 198 6.65 14.35 26.24
N LEU A 199 7.84 13.82 26.44
CA LEU A 199 8.11 12.38 26.40
C LEU A 199 7.29 11.61 27.43
N VAL A 200 7.16 12.11 28.65
CA VAL A 200 6.30 11.48 29.69
C VAL A 200 4.84 11.35 29.24
N LYS A 201 4.33 12.31 28.45
CA LYS A 201 2.97 12.25 27.90
C LYS A 201 2.87 11.34 26.68
N THR A 202 3.92 11.28 25.88
CA THR A 202 3.97 10.52 24.63
C THR A 202 4.15 9.04 24.88
N LEU A 203 4.91 8.67 25.92
CA LEU A 203 5.18 7.28 26.27
C LEU A 203 3.96 6.67 26.95
N VAL A 204 3.16 5.92 26.20
CA VAL A 204 1.93 5.28 26.67
C VAL A 204 2.18 3.93 27.36
N SER A 205 3.32 3.30 27.12
CA SER A 205 3.77 2.07 27.78
C SER A 205 5.30 1.98 27.79
N SER A 206 5.87 1.42 28.84
CA SER A 206 7.30 1.08 28.93
C SER A 206 7.62 -0.33 28.38
N GLN A 207 6.58 -1.09 28.01
CA GLN A 207 6.69 -2.43 27.42
C GLN A 207 6.07 -2.42 26.03
N THR A 208 6.64 -3.17 25.10
CA THR A 208 6.01 -3.42 23.81
C THR A 208 4.79 -4.31 24.01
N TYR A 209 3.77 -4.10 23.20
CA TYR A 209 2.55 -4.92 23.27
C TYR A 209 2.73 -6.32 22.66
N GLY A 210 3.87 -6.57 21.99
CA GLY A 210 4.18 -7.85 21.34
C GLY A 210 3.49 -8.05 20.00
N GLU A 211 2.43 -7.29 19.74
CA GLU A 211 1.65 -7.31 18.49
C GLU A 211 1.15 -5.89 18.18
N ILE A 212 0.72 -5.65 16.94
CA ILE A 212 0.08 -4.41 16.51
C ILE A 212 -1.25 -4.27 17.25
N LEU A 213 -1.50 -3.11 17.87
CA LEU A 213 -2.70 -2.88 18.73
C LEU A 213 -4.02 -3.14 18.00
N THR A 214 -4.09 -2.77 16.73
CA THR A 214 -5.29 -2.97 15.90
C THR A 214 -5.29 -4.30 15.18
N SER A 215 -4.18 -5.06 15.24
CA SER A 215 -4.00 -6.32 14.52
C SER A 215 -4.50 -6.19 13.07
N ASN A 216 -5.35 -7.11 12.62
CA ASN A 216 -5.97 -7.13 11.30
C ASN A 216 -7.45 -6.69 11.33
N GLN A 217 -7.81 -5.77 12.22
CA GLN A 217 -9.17 -5.25 12.28
C GLN A 217 -9.55 -4.52 10.99
N ALA A 218 -10.73 -4.78 10.47
CA ALA A 218 -11.27 -4.11 9.29
C ALA A 218 -11.65 -2.64 9.57
N ALA A 219 -12.06 -2.35 10.80
CA ALA A 219 -12.33 -1.01 11.30
C ALA A 219 -11.63 -0.84 12.64
N VAL A 220 -10.93 0.26 12.79
CA VAL A 220 -10.28 0.60 14.06
C VAL A 220 -11.36 1.12 15.00
N GLU A 221 -11.69 0.34 16.03
CA GLU A 221 -12.47 0.83 17.14
C GLU A 221 -11.66 1.86 17.93
N PHE A 222 -12.34 2.78 18.57
CA PHE A 222 -11.73 3.91 19.25
C PHE A 222 -10.68 3.44 20.28
N ILE A 223 -9.42 3.72 19.98
CA ILE A 223 -8.33 3.53 20.93
C ILE A 223 -8.37 4.72 21.90
N VAL A 224 -8.28 4.45 23.19
CA VAL A 224 -8.27 5.49 24.23
C VAL A 224 -7.29 6.61 23.84
N ASP A 225 -7.75 7.87 23.96
CA ASP A 225 -6.99 9.07 23.60
C ASP A 225 -5.76 9.25 24.52
N ASN A 226 -4.70 8.53 24.18
CA ASN A 226 -3.42 8.53 24.87
C ASN A 226 -2.36 9.22 24.01
N GLY A 227 -1.34 9.77 24.65
CA GLY A 227 -0.20 10.41 23.98
C GLY A 227 -0.21 11.92 24.13
N ILE A 228 0.50 12.60 23.25
CA ILE A 228 0.64 14.06 23.24
C ILE A 228 -0.22 14.68 22.15
N ALA A 229 -1.03 15.68 22.50
CA ALA A 229 -1.82 16.40 21.52
C ALA A 229 -0.93 17.20 20.54
N TYR A 230 -1.31 17.26 19.25
CA TYR A 230 -0.61 18.01 18.20
C TYR A 230 -0.36 19.47 18.59
N SER A 231 -1.30 20.11 19.29
CA SER A 231 -1.18 21.49 19.78
C SER A 231 -0.02 21.70 20.76
N GLN A 232 0.46 20.64 21.41
CA GLN A 232 1.57 20.67 22.39
C GLN A 232 2.95 20.46 21.75
N LEU A 233 3.00 20.15 20.46
CA LEU A 233 4.23 20.05 19.69
C LEU A 233 4.71 21.45 19.26
N ASN A 234 6.02 21.67 19.26
CA ASN A 234 6.61 22.86 18.65
C ASN A 234 6.62 22.77 17.11
N LEU A 235 6.99 23.84 16.42
CA LEU A 235 6.94 23.92 14.97
C LEU A 235 7.78 22.81 14.28
N SER A 236 9.00 22.57 14.75
CA SER A 236 9.88 21.54 14.19
C SER A 236 9.30 20.14 14.37
N GLN A 237 8.76 19.84 15.56
CA GLN A 237 8.11 18.54 15.84
C GLN A 237 6.85 18.32 15.00
N LYS A 238 6.07 19.38 14.77
CA LYS A 238 4.92 19.33 13.84
C LYS A 238 5.32 19.03 12.41
N GLN A 239 6.44 19.61 11.95
CA GLN A 239 6.99 19.34 10.63
C GLN A 239 7.48 17.88 10.51
N GLN A 240 8.16 17.37 11.56
CA GLN A 240 8.57 15.96 11.59
C GLN A 240 7.37 14.99 11.58
N LEU A 241 6.34 15.28 12.39
CA LEU A 241 5.10 14.46 12.38
C LEU A 241 4.42 14.49 11.00
N LYS A 242 4.33 15.70 10.39
CA LYS A 242 3.78 15.83 9.03
C LYS A 242 4.57 14.98 8.03
N LYS A 243 5.90 15.01 8.10
CA LYS A 243 6.77 14.21 7.23
C LYS A 243 6.51 12.71 7.36
N ILE A 244 6.22 12.21 8.58
CA ILE A 244 5.86 10.81 8.81
C ILE A 244 4.49 10.51 8.18
N ILE A 245 3.51 11.38 8.34
CA ILE A 245 2.19 11.22 7.73
C ILE A 245 2.30 11.24 6.21
N ASP A 246 3.02 12.21 5.66
CA ASP A 246 3.24 12.34 4.21
C ASP A 246 3.89 11.07 3.63
N LEU A 247 4.84 10.45 4.34
CA LEU A 247 5.47 9.19 3.92
C LEU A 247 4.44 8.08 3.63
N HIS A 248 3.41 7.97 4.45
CA HIS A 248 2.36 6.97 4.25
C HIS A 248 1.40 7.35 3.12
N LEU A 249 1.07 8.64 2.99
CA LEU A 249 0.19 9.13 1.94
C LEU A 249 0.86 9.09 0.56
N GLU A 250 2.15 9.37 0.50
CA GLU A 250 2.94 9.41 -0.74
C GLU A 250 3.25 8.02 -1.32
N ARG A 251 2.86 6.93 -0.68
CA ARG A 251 2.91 5.57 -1.25
C ARG A 251 1.84 5.33 -2.31
N MET A 252 0.80 6.14 -2.29
CA MET A 252 -0.25 6.13 -3.31
C MET A 252 0.12 7.06 -4.47
N GLU A 253 -0.28 6.67 -5.68
CA GLU A 253 -0.33 7.63 -6.78
C GLU A 253 -1.31 8.75 -6.43
N LYS A 254 -0.89 9.99 -6.67
CA LYS A 254 -1.78 11.12 -6.41
C LYS A 254 -2.89 11.09 -7.45
N PRO A 255 -4.17 11.15 -7.04
CA PRO A 255 -5.23 11.36 -8.01
C PRO A 255 -4.96 12.69 -8.73
N VAL A 256 -4.92 12.62 -10.04
CA VAL A 256 -4.71 13.78 -10.92
C VAL A 256 -6.01 14.56 -11.07
#